data_47fe14585434b3dded1700e3eae30dce
#
_entry.id   47fe14585434b3dded1700e3eae30dce
#
_cell.length_a   1.000
_cell.length_b   1.000
_cell.length_c   1.000
_cell.angle_alpha   90.00
_cell.angle_beta   90.00
_cell.angle_gamma   90.00
#
_symmetry.space_group_name_H-M   'P 1'
#
loop_
_entity.id
_entity.type
_entity.pdbx_description
1 polymer ?
#
loop_
_entity_poly.entity_id
_entity_poly.type
_entity_poly.pdbx_seq_one_letter_code
_entity_poly.pdbx_strand_id
1 'polypeptide(L)'
;LRVVFQTNNDLSLERIINNPKRSIGESSIKQINEFAKKNGTTMESACKKLIEKNLIKPKTKVNLNIFLNMLQKWRNDYSRKIGHVKLLQLILDESGYSQMLKDKKDLENENRLENIKELISAMKEFDNLESFLDHVSLATSIDQDWEGEKVNLMTMHSSKGLEFDVVFLPGWEEGLFPHQKSIEEKGQKGLEEERRLAYVGITRAR
;
A
#
# COMPACT_ATOMS: atom_id res chain seq x y z
N LEU A 1 -8.50 -5.99 1.01
CA LEU A 1 -8.90 -7.34 0.61
C LEU A 1 -8.32 -8.41 1.55
N ARG A 2 -7.00 -8.47 1.79
CA ARG A 2 -6.38 -9.52 2.65
C ARG A 2 -7.05 -9.65 4.02
N VAL A 3 -7.39 -8.56 4.70
CA VAL A 3 -8.04 -8.58 6.03
C VAL A 3 -9.47 -9.15 5.99
N VAL A 4 -10.14 -9.04 4.85
CA VAL A 4 -11.47 -9.65 4.66
C VAL A 4 -11.35 -11.15 4.44
N PHE A 5 -10.38 -11.57 3.63
CA PHE A 5 -10.12 -12.97 3.32
C PHE A 5 -9.43 -13.73 4.47
N GLN A 6 -8.44 -13.10 5.13
CA GLN A 6 -7.65 -13.67 6.22
C GLN A 6 -7.87 -12.90 7.52
N THR A 7 -8.60 -13.48 8.45
CA THR A 7 -8.94 -12.82 9.72
C THR A 7 -7.75 -12.61 10.67
N ASN A 8 -6.65 -13.34 10.45
CA ASN A 8 -5.46 -13.32 11.32
C ASN A 8 -4.31 -12.47 10.77
N ASN A 9 -4.57 -11.64 9.75
CA ASN A 9 -3.54 -10.83 9.12
C ASN A 9 -3.39 -9.49 9.83
N ASP A 10 -2.70 -9.50 10.97
CA ASP A 10 -2.52 -8.33 11.84
C ASP A 10 -1.75 -7.20 11.14
N LEU A 11 -0.73 -7.52 10.32
CA LEU A 11 0.03 -6.52 9.55
C LEU A 11 -0.87 -5.76 8.57
N SER A 12 -1.75 -6.48 7.87
CA SER A 12 -2.69 -5.84 6.95
C SER A 12 -3.75 -5.03 7.69
N LEU A 13 -4.19 -5.48 8.87
CA LEU A 13 -5.13 -4.75 9.71
C LEU A 13 -4.52 -3.45 10.23
N GLU A 14 -3.28 -3.49 10.73
CA GLU A 14 -2.56 -2.31 11.20
C GLU A 14 -2.40 -1.24 10.12
N ARG A 15 -2.11 -1.64 8.87
CA ARG A 15 -2.01 -0.71 7.73
C ARG A 15 -3.30 0.03 7.43
N ILE A 16 -4.46 -0.61 7.60
CA ILE A 16 -5.75 -0.04 7.19
C ILE A 16 -6.57 0.55 8.33
N ILE A 17 -6.26 0.25 9.59
CA ILE A 17 -7.09 0.62 10.75
C ILE A 17 -7.34 2.14 10.84
N ASN A 18 -6.38 2.95 10.44
CA ASN A 18 -6.48 4.42 10.39
C ASN A 18 -6.21 5.02 9.01
N ASN A 19 -6.34 4.24 7.95
CA ASN A 19 -6.24 4.69 6.57
C ASN A 19 -7.48 4.22 5.77
N PRO A 20 -8.38 5.12 5.40
CA PRO A 20 -8.46 6.57 5.67
C PRO A 20 -8.46 6.92 7.18
N LYS A 21 -8.16 8.20 7.48
CA LYS A 21 -8.10 8.68 8.88
C LYS A 21 -9.44 8.48 9.59
N ARG A 22 -9.42 7.70 10.70
CA ARG A 22 -10.60 7.41 11.56
C ARG A 22 -10.43 7.91 12.99
N SER A 23 -9.51 8.84 13.22
CA SER A 23 -9.17 9.31 14.58
C SER A 23 -8.71 8.17 15.53
N ILE A 24 -8.14 7.11 14.98
CA ILE A 24 -7.47 6.04 15.72
C ILE A 24 -5.98 6.36 15.68
N GLY A 25 -5.49 7.09 16.70
CA GLY A 25 -4.12 7.56 16.75
C GLY A 25 -3.10 6.45 17.04
N GLU A 26 -1.84 6.74 16.77
CA GLU A 26 -0.70 5.81 16.98
C GLU A 26 -0.65 5.24 18.39
N SER A 27 -0.93 6.06 19.43
CA SER A 27 -0.97 5.59 20.82
C SER A 27 -2.02 4.50 21.04
N SER A 28 -3.17 4.60 20.37
CA SER A 28 -4.21 3.58 20.46
C SER A 28 -3.82 2.31 19.70
N ILE A 29 -3.18 2.45 18.55
CA ILE A 29 -2.66 1.31 17.76
C ILE A 29 -1.58 0.58 18.56
N LYS A 30 -0.67 1.32 19.18
CA LYS A 30 0.36 0.75 20.07
C LYS A 30 -0.27 -0.01 21.23
N GLN A 31 -1.26 0.57 21.91
CA GLN A 31 -2.00 -0.08 23.00
C GLN A 31 -2.66 -1.40 22.53
N ILE A 32 -3.28 -1.41 21.33
CA ILE A 32 -3.90 -2.61 20.77
C ILE A 32 -2.85 -3.68 20.50
N ASN A 33 -1.72 -3.32 19.90
CA ASN A 33 -0.62 -4.24 19.60
C ASN A 33 0.00 -4.83 20.88
N GLU A 34 0.25 -4.00 21.90
CA GLU A 34 0.76 -4.45 23.20
C GLU A 34 -0.21 -5.41 23.88
N PHE A 35 -1.52 -5.10 23.83
CA PHE A 35 -2.55 -5.96 24.40
C PHE A 35 -2.64 -7.30 23.64
N ALA A 36 -2.56 -7.28 22.30
CA ALA A 36 -2.56 -8.48 21.46
C ALA A 36 -1.36 -9.38 21.81
N LYS A 37 -0.15 -8.83 21.83
CA LYS A 37 1.08 -9.54 22.20
C LYS A 37 1.02 -10.14 23.60
N LYS A 38 0.61 -9.35 24.61
CA LYS A 38 0.53 -9.79 26.00
C LYS A 38 -0.44 -10.94 26.20
N ASN A 39 -1.53 -11.00 25.43
CA ASN A 39 -2.56 -12.02 25.57
C ASN A 39 -2.49 -13.13 24.52
N GLY A 40 -1.46 -13.16 23.67
CA GLY A 40 -1.32 -14.15 22.60
C GLY A 40 -2.53 -14.21 21.66
N THR A 41 -3.10 -13.05 21.30
CA THR A 41 -4.32 -12.96 20.49
C THR A 41 -4.12 -12.06 19.27
N THR A 42 -4.98 -12.17 18.27
CA THR A 42 -4.93 -11.31 17.10
C THR A 42 -5.27 -9.85 17.44
N MET A 43 -4.78 -8.93 16.63
CA MET A 43 -5.05 -7.49 16.77
C MET A 43 -6.56 -7.19 16.74
N GLU A 44 -7.33 -7.89 15.91
CA GLU A 44 -8.79 -7.74 15.87
C GLU A 44 -9.46 -8.20 17.17
N SER A 45 -9.06 -9.35 17.71
CA SER A 45 -9.57 -9.83 19.00
C SER A 45 -9.18 -8.89 20.15
N ALA A 46 -7.97 -8.32 20.09
CA ALA A 46 -7.52 -7.31 21.04
C ALA A 46 -8.40 -6.06 20.98
N CYS A 47 -8.74 -5.58 19.79
CA CYS A 47 -9.67 -4.46 19.61
C CYS A 47 -11.02 -4.73 20.30
N LYS A 48 -11.63 -5.90 20.05
CA LYS A 48 -12.91 -6.28 20.66
C LYS A 48 -12.84 -6.32 22.17
N LYS A 49 -11.83 -6.98 22.74
CA LYS A 49 -11.63 -7.07 24.20
C LYS A 49 -11.37 -5.71 24.84
N LEU A 50 -10.61 -4.83 24.23
CA LEU A 50 -10.35 -3.47 24.74
C LEU A 50 -11.62 -2.61 24.74
N ILE A 51 -12.48 -2.77 23.74
CA ILE A 51 -13.78 -2.12 23.63
C ILE A 51 -14.73 -2.62 24.76
N GLU A 52 -14.85 -3.93 24.91
CA GLU A 52 -15.69 -4.57 25.94
C GLU A 52 -15.28 -4.16 27.35
N LYS A 53 -13.97 -4.16 27.62
CA LYS A 53 -13.43 -3.79 28.93
C LYS A 53 -13.34 -2.28 29.18
N ASN A 54 -13.77 -1.42 28.24
CA ASN A 54 -13.66 0.03 28.30
C ASN A 54 -12.21 0.54 28.57
N LEU A 55 -11.21 -0.16 28.05
CA LEU A 55 -9.80 0.17 28.24
C LEU A 55 -9.24 1.10 27.16
N ILE A 56 -10.06 1.58 26.24
CA ILE A 56 -9.69 2.50 25.17
C ILE A 56 -10.49 3.80 25.26
N LYS A 57 -9.92 4.91 24.77
CA LYS A 57 -10.57 6.23 24.82
C LYS A 57 -11.97 6.21 24.16
N PRO A 58 -12.99 6.91 24.72
CA PRO A 58 -14.37 6.85 24.21
C PRO A 58 -14.51 7.13 22.72
N LYS A 59 -13.83 8.17 22.20
CA LYS A 59 -13.84 8.51 20.78
C LYS A 59 -13.24 7.40 19.92
N THR A 60 -12.12 6.83 20.34
CA THR A 60 -11.45 5.72 19.64
C THR A 60 -12.33 4.47 19.67
N LYS A 61 -13.00 4.20 20.80
CA LYS A 61 -13.94 3.09 20.97
C LYS A 61 -15.06 3.14 19.91
N VAL A 62 -15.71 4.29 19.73
CA VAL A 62 -16.77 4.46 18.75
C VAL A 62 -16.27 4.20 17.32
N ASN A 63 -15.16 4.83 16.96
CA ASN A 63 -14.60 4.71 15.61
C ASN A 63 -14.09 3.29 15.30
N LEU A 64 -13.51 2.64 16.31
CA LEU A 64 -13.06 1.26 16.19
C LEU A 64 -14.23 0.28 16.02
N ASN A 65 -15.33 0.49 16.75
CA ASN A 65 -16.56 -0.30 16.57
C ASN A 65 -17.13 -0.14 15.15
N ILE A 66 -17.20 1.10 14.65
CA ILE A 66 -17.64 1.35 13.26
C ILE A 66 -16.78 0.57 12.28
N PHE A 67 -15.45 0.66 12.43
CA PHE A 67 -14.51 -0.01 11.53
C PHE A 67 -14.63 -1.55 11.61
N LEU A 68 -14.74 -2.13 12.80
CA LEU A 68 -14.94 -3.58 12.97
C LEU A 68 -16.26 -4.07 12.38
N ASN A 69 -17.31 -3.29 12.53
CA ASN A 69 -18.62 -3.61 11.93
C ASN A 69 -18.56 -3.59 10.39
N MET A 70 -17.82 -2.63 9.80
CA MET A 70 -17.57 -2.59 8.36
C MET A 70 -16.79 -3.83 7.89
N LEU A 71 -15.74 -4.22 8.60
CA LEU A 71 -14.99 -5.44 8.29
C LEU A 71 -15.88 -6.68 8.33
N GLN A 72 -16.73 -6.79 9.36
CA GLN A 72 -17.65 -7.92 9.48
C GLN A 72 -18.70 -7.93 8.35
N LYS A 73 -19.21 -6.75 7.97
CA LYS A 73 -20.13 -6.62 6.82
C LYS A 73 -19.46 -7.12 5.54
N TRP A 74 -18.24 -6.67 5.21
CA TRP A 74 -17.51 -7.09 4.00
C TRP A 74 -17.21 -8.59 3.98
N ARG A 75 -16.92 -9.20 5.14
CA ARG A 75 -16.77 -10.66 5.26
C ARG A 75 -18.08 -11.40 4.98
N ASN A 76 -19.20 -10.88 5.49
CA ASN A 76 -20.51 -11.42 5.20
C ASN A 76 -20.86 -11.31 3.70
N ASP A 77 -20.53 -10.18 3.09
CA ASP A 77 -20.72 -9.95 1.65
C ASP A 77 -19.84 -10.91 0.83
N TYR A 78 -18.60 -11.12 1.23
CA TYR A 78 -17.71 -12.11 0.63
C TYR A 78 -18.30 -13.53 0.75
N SER A 79 -18.78 -13.91 1.92
CA SER A 79 -19.42 -15.22 2.17
C SER A 79 -20.67 -15.43 1.34
N ARG A 80 -21.39 -14.36 1.01
CA ARG A 80 -22.56 -14.37 0.12
C ARG A 80 -22.19 -14.41 -1.37
N LYS A 81 -20.90 -14.51 -1.70
CA LYS A 81 -20.38 -14.63 -3.07
C LYS A 81 -20.80 -13.47 -3.99
N ILE A 82 -20.77 -12.23 -3.50
CA ILE A 82 -21.11 -11.05 -4.31
C ILE A 82 -20.15 -10.76 -5.47
N GLY A 83 -19.10 -11.54 -5.64
CA GLY A 83 -18.05 -11.36 -6.61
C GLY A 83 -16.92 -10.44 -6.09
N HIS A 84 -15.69 -10.85 -6.33
CA HIS A 84 -14.49 -10.22 -5.75
C HIS A 84 -14.26 -8.78 -6.26
N VAL A 85 -14.57 -8.51 -7.52
CA VAL A 85 -14.47 -7.15 -8.10
C VAL A 85 -15.47 -6.20 -7.45
N LYS A 86 -16.72 -6.65 -7.29
CA LYS A 86 -17.78 -5.86 -6.62
C LYS A 86 -17.45 -5.64 -5.15
N LEU A 87 -16.89 -6.66 -4.49
CA LEU A 87 -16.42 -6.54 -3.11
C LEU A 87 -15.34 -5.46 -2.98
N LEU A 88 -14.34 -5.43 -3.89
CA LEU A 88 -13.34 -4.37 -3.88
C LEU A 88 -13.96 -2.98 -4.03
N GLN A 89 -14.89 -2.80 -4.97
CA GLN A 89 -15.57 -1.53 -5.19
C GLN A 89 -16.34 -1.08 -3.92
N LEU A 90 -17.09 -1.98 -3.28
CA LEU A 90 -17.78 -1.70 -2.02
C LEU A 90 -16.80 -1.29 -0.91
N ILE A 91 -15.69 -1.99 -0.77
CA ILE A 91 -14.67 -1.67 0.23
C ILE A 91 -14.07 -0.27 -0.02
N LEU A 92 -13.74 0.07 -1.26
CA LEU A 92 -13.18 1.36 -1.63
C LEU A 92 -14.14 2.52 -1.32
N ASP A 93 -15.42 2.35 -1.62
CA ASP A 93 -16.44 3.37 -1.41
C ASP A 93 -16.84 3.49 0.07
N GLU A 94 -17.20 2.38 0.71
CA GLU A 94 -17.67 2.39 2.10
C GLU A 94 -16.56 2.74 3.11
N SER A 95 -15.31 2.39 2.83
CA SER A 95 -14.18 2.81 3.66
C SER A 95 -13.88 4.30 3.57
N GLY A 96 -14.40 4.99 2.55
CA GLY A 96 -14.07 6.37 2.22
C GLY A 96 -12.72 6.55 1.55
N TYR A 97 -12.06 5.45 1.10
CA TYR A 97 -10.73 5.53 0.49
C TYR A 97 -10.76 6.27 -0.85
N SER A 98 -11.71 5.93 -1.71
CA SER A 98 -11.92 6.62 -2.99
C SER A 98 -12.21 8.11 -2.79
N GLN A 99 -13.02 8.46 -1.79
CA GLN A 99 -13.34 9.85 -1.48
C GLN A 99 -12.12 10.61 -0.96
N MET A 100 -11.35 10.00 -0.08
CA MET A 100 -10.11 10.59 0.45
C MET A 100 -9.11 10.97 -0.67
N LEU A 101 -8.99 10.12 -1.71
CA LEU A 101 -8.12 10.41 -2.85
C LEU A 101 -8.67 11.54 -3.73
N LYS A 102 -10.00 11.60 -3.92
CA LYS A 102 -10.66 12.66 -4.70
C LYS A 102 -10.62 14.03 -4.02
N ASP A 103 -10.64 14.06 -2.69
CA ASP A 103 -10.64 15.30 -1.92
C ASP A 103 -9.30 16.07 -2.02
N LYS A 104 -8.21 15.35 -2.25
CA LYS A 104 -6.89 15.94 -2.47
C LYS A 104 -6.58 15.91 -3.97
N LYS A 105 -6.77 17.05 -4.62
CA LYS A 105 -6.47 17.25 -6.04
C LYS A 105 -4.97 17.47 -6.24
N ASP A 106 -4.18 16.43 -6.09
CA ASP A 106 -2.75 16.40 -6.43
C ASP A 106 -2.46 15.25 -7.40
N LEU A 107 -1.39 15.39 -8.16
CA LEU A 107 -1.00 14.42 -9.19
C LEU A 107 -0.79 13.01 -8.62
N GLU A 108 -0.31 12.91 -7.39
CA GLU A 108 -0.08 11.61 -6.73
C GLU A 108 -1.40 10.88 -6.49
N ASN A 109 -2.43 11.58 -6.02
CA ASN A 109 -3.74 10.96 -5.78
C ASN A 109 -4.49 10.65 -7.08
N GLU A 110 -4.30 11.45 -8.14
CA GLU A 110 -4.81 11.13 -9.48
C GLU A 110 -4.19 9.83 -10.00
N ASN A 111 -2.89 9.67 -9.90
CA ASN A 111 -2.20 8.43 -10.26
C ASN A 111 -2.68 7.24 -9.43
N ARG A 112 -2.93 7.44 -8.12
CA ARG A 112 -3.48 6.38 -7.27
C ARG A 112 -4.90 5.97 -7.66
N LEU A 113 -5.72 6.91 -8.10
CA LEU A 113 -7.06 6.60 -8.62
C LEU A 113 -6.97 5.80 -9.93
N GLU A 114 -6.01 6.11 -10.80
CA GLU A 114 -5.77 5.35 -12.01
C GLU A 114 -5.29 3.93 -11.70
N ASN A 115 -4.32 3.78 -10.79
CA ASN A 115 -3.88 2.46 -10.31
C ASN A 115 -5.02 1.62 -9.71
N ILE A 116 -6.02 2.26 -9.09
CA ILE A 116 -7.22 1.54 -8.61
C ILE A 116 -8.05 1.02 -9.77
N LYS A 117 -8.19 1.78 -10.86
CA LYS A 117 -8.91 1.32 -12.06
C LYS A 117 -8.19 0.16 -12.72
N GLU A 118 -6.87 0.24 -12.82
CA GLU A 118 -6.03 -0.85 -13.34
C GLU A 118 -6.16 -2.10 -12.45
N LEU A 119 -6.11 -1.94 -11.13
CA LEU A 119 -6.32 -3.04 -10.19
C LEU A 119 -7.69 -3.71 -10.38
N ILE A 120 -8.76 -2.91 -10.53
CA ILE A 120 -10.11 -3.43 -10.79
C ILE A 120 -10.14 -4.18 -12.13
N SER A 121 -9.44 -3.69 -13.14
CA SER A 121 -9.35 -4.34 -14.45
C SER A 121 -8.60 -5.66 -14.37
N ALA A 122 -7.44 -5.68 -13.72
CA ALA A 122 -6.64 -6.89 -13.52
C ALA A 122 -7.41 -7.96 -12.72
N MET A 123 -8.17 -7.55 -11.70
CA MET A 123 -8.97 -8.50 -10.91
C MET A 123 -10.04 -9.22 -11.71
N LYS A 124 -10.52 -8.66 -12.83
CA LYS A 124 -11.53 -9.32 -13.69
C LYS A 124 -10.98 -10.56 -14.41
N GLU A 125 -9.67 -10.68 -14.51
CA GLU A 125 -9.00 -11.81 -15.17
C GLU A 125 -8.95 -13.06 -14.25
N PHE A 126 -9.34 -12.92 -12.99
CA PHE A 126 -9.33 -14.00 -11.99
C PHE A 126 -10.75 -14.45 -11.66
N ASP A 127 -10.91 -15.74 -11.42
CA ASP A 127 -12.22 -16.32 -11.11
C ASP A 127 -12.73 -15.92 -9.72
N ASN A 128 -11.83 -15.71 -8.78
CA ASN A 128 -12.17 -15.41 -7.39
C ASN A 128 -11.06 -14.61 -6.67
N LEU A 129 -11.37 -14.15 -5.45
CA LEU A 129 -10.44 -13.37 -4.64
C LEU A 129 -9.20 -14.16 -4.22
N GLU A 130 -9.34 -15.45 -3.96
CA GLU A 130 -8.25 -16.32 -3.51
C GLU A 130 -7.19 -16.43 -4.58
N SER A 131 -7.56 -16.81 -5.81
CA SER A 131 -6.63 -16.91 -6.95
C SER A 131 -5.92 -15.59 -7.26
N PHE A 132 -6.63 -14.46 -7.13
CA PHE A 132 -6.01 -13.14 -7.27
C PHE A 132 -4.98 -12.88 -6.16
N LEU A 133 -5.32 -13.14 -4.89
CA LEU A 133 -4.41 -12.90 -3.77
C LEU A 133 -3.18 -13.83 -3.80
N ASP A 134 -3.34 -15.07 -4.24
CA ASP A 134 -2.25 -16.03 -4.43
C ASP A 134 -1.31 -15.55 -5.55
N HIS A 135 -1.86 -15.11 -6.67
CA HIS A 135 -1.07 -14.54 -7.76
C HIS A 135 -0.25 -13.32 -7.29
N VAL A 136 -0.87 -12.38 -6.58
CA VAL A 136 -0.16 -11.21 -6.02
C VAL A 136 0.91 -11.62 -5.01
N SER A 137 0.64 -12.64 -4.19
CA SER A 137 1.62 -13.12 -3.21
C SER A 137 2.81 -13.78 -3.91
N LEU A 138 2.56 -14.56 -4.95
CA LEU A 138 3.60 -15.21 -5.74
C LEU A 138 4.45 -14.17 -6.48
N ALA A 139 3.82 -13.21 -7.15
CA ALA A 139 4.53 -12.13 -7.86
C ALA A 139 5.45 -11.33 -6.92
N THR A 140 4.99 -11.05 -5.69
CA THR A 140 5.82 -10.33 -4.69
C THR A 140 6.92 -11.19 -4.07
N SER A 141 6.80 -12.52 -4.04
CA SER A 141 7.85 -13.42 -3.52
C SER A 141 8.94 -13.69 -4.56
N ILE A 142 8.59 -13.75 -5.84
CA ILE A 142 9.56 -13.95 -6.93
C ILE A 142 10.60 -12.81 -6.95
N ASP A 143 10.21 -11.59 -6.62
CA ASP A 143 11.13 -10.44 -6.54
C ASP A 143 12.16 -10.56 -5.39
N GLN A 144 11.89 -11.37 -4.37
CA GLN A 144 12.74 -11.51 -3.19
C GLN A 144 13.71 -12.72 -3.26
N ASP A 145 13.33 -13.81 -3.93
CA ASP A 145 14.02 -15.12 -3.83
C ASP A 145 14.56 -15.64 -5.17
N TRP A 146 14.60 -14.81 -6.23
CA TRP A 146 15.14 -15.26 -7.51
C TRP A 146 16.66 -15.35 -7.48
N GLU A 147 17.23 -16.55 -7.40
CA GLU A 147 18.68 -16.83 -7.43
C GLU A 147 19.27 -16.98 -8.86
N GLY A 148 18.45 -16.92 -9.91
CA GLY A 148 18.88 -17.04 -11.31
C GLY A 148 19.42 -15.74 -11.91
N GLU A 149 19.98 -15.84 -13.13
CA GLU A 149 20.38 -14.67 -13.92
C GLU A 149 19.14 -13.79 -14.21
N LYS A 150 19.22 -12.52 -13.88
CA LYS A 150 18.14 -11.56 -14.06
C LYS A 150 18.65 -10.19 -14.52
N VAL A 151 17.83 -9.51 -15.28
CA VAL A 151 18.00 -8.09 -15.56
C VAL A 151 17.21 -7.30 -14.51
N ASN A 152 17.92 -6.49 -13.73
CA ASN A 152 17.32 -5.62 -12.73
C ASN A 152 16.83 -4.33 -13.41
N LEU A 153 15.52 -4.07 -13.36
CA LEU A 153 14.93 -2.81 -13.82
C LEU A 153 14.61 -1.95 -12.60
N MET A 154 15.19 -0.76 -12.52
CA MET A 154 15.01 0.14 -11.38
C MET A 154 15.22 1.60 -11.74
N THR A 155 14.80 2.50 -10.86
CA THR A 155 15.14 3.92 -11.00
C THR A 155 16.57 4.18 -10.55
N MET A 156 17.19 5.25 -11.07
CA MET A 156 18.53 5.67 -10.61
C MET A 156 18.56 5.95 -9.09
N HIS A 157 17.50 6.47 -8.51
CA HIS A 157 17.41 6.65 -7.06
C HIS A 157 17.48 5.32 -6.29
N SER A 158 16.80 4.31 -6.80
CA SER A 158 16.76 2.97 -6.17
C SER A 158 18.09 2.23 -6.31
N SER A 159 18.93 2.60 -7.27
CA SER A 159 20.25 1.99 -7.49
C SER A 159 21.34 2.48 -6.52
N LYS A 160 21.03 3.47 -5.68
CA LYS A 160 22.00 4.01 -4.73
C LYS A 160 22.48 2.94 -3.75
N GLY A 161 23.80 2.71 -3.72
CA GLY A 161 24.42 1.70 -2.86
C GLY A 161 24.50 0.29 -3.47
N LEU A 162 23.94 0.08 -4.65
CA LEU A 162 24.07 -1.17 -5.41
C LEU A 162 25.22 -1.03 -6.43
N GLU A 163 25.72 -2.17 -6.93
CA GLU A 163 26.73 -2.25 -7.98
C GLU A 163 26.39 -3.38 -8.94
N PHE A 164 26.68 -3.19 -10.22
CA PHE A 164 26.37 -4.13 -11.30
C PHE A 164 27.53 -4.20 -12.28
N ASP A 165 27.76 -5.37 -12.89
CA ASP A 165 28.83 -5.54 -13.89
C ASP A 165 28.54 -4.76 -15.18
N VAL A 166 27.25 -4.64 -15.54
CA VAL A 166 26.78 -3.89 -16.71
C VAL A 166 25.57 -3.05 -16.34
N VAL A 167 25.57 -1.79 -16.75
CA VAL A 167 24.47 -0.85 -16.52
C VAL A 167 24.05 -0.21 -17.81
N PHE A 168 22.76 -0.26 -18.11
CA PHE A 168 22.15 0.46 -19.20
C PHE A 168 21.36 1.65 -18.65
N LEU A 169 21.63 2.86 -19.12
CA LEU A 169 20.98 4.10 -18.73
C LEU A 169 20.20 4.65 -19.94
N PRO A 170 19.00 4.16 -20.21
CA PRO A 170 18.16 4.66 -21.31
C PRO A 170 17.58 6.03 -21.01
N GLY A 171 17.15 6.75 -22.04
CA GLY A 171 16.46 8.03 -21.90
C GLY A 171 17.36 9.22 -21.55
N TRP A 172 18.67 9.16 -21.84
CA TRP A 172 19.58 10.29 -21.70
C TRP A 172 19.46 11.20 -22.91
N GLU A 173 18.36 11.89 -22.97
CA GLU A 173 18.06 12.85 -24.03
C GLU A 173 17.34 14.07 -23.46
N GLU A 174 17.48 15.20 -24.15
CA GLU A 174 16.94 16.48 -23.71
C GLU A 174 15.42 16.39 -23.48
N GLY A 175 14.96 16.86 -22.32
CA GLY A 175 13.55 16.81 -21.92
C GLY A 175 13.16 15.55 -21.10
N LEU A 176 13.88 14.41 -21.25
CA LEU A 176 13.70 13.25 -20.38
C LEU A 176 14.70 13.21 -19.24
N PHE A 177 15.99 13.41 -19.56
CA PHE A 177 17.02 13.50 -18.54
C PHE A 177 18.14 14.46 -19.00
N PRO A 178 18.36 15.58 -18.28
CA PRO A 178 17.69 16.00 -17.03
C PRO A 178 16.21 16.28 -17.21
N HIS A 179 15.40 15.97 -16.18
CA HIS A 179 13.95 16.08 -16.27
C HIS A 179 13.52 17.55 -16.32
N GLN A 180 12.86 17.95 -17.41
CA GLN A 180 12.52 19.35 -17.67
C GLN A 180 11.72 19.99 -16.52
N LYS A 181 10.78 19.27 -15.93
CA LYS A 181 9.97 19.74 -14.80
C LYS A 181 10.83 20.06 -13.56
N SER A 182 11.89 19.30 -13.31
CA SER A 182 12.82 19.55 -12.21
C SER A 182 13.55 20.88 -12.39
N ILE A 183 13.91 21.19 -13.66
CA ILE A 183 14.56 22.46 -14.02
C ILE A 183 13.57 23.62 -13.96
N GLU A 184 12.35 23.46 -14.44
CA GLU A 184 11.31 24.50 -14.42
C GLU A 184 10.88 24.87 -12.99
N GLU A 185 10.74 23.89 -12.09
CA GLU A 185 10.31 24.13 -10.71
C GLU A 185 11.44 24.66 -9.80
N LYS A 186 12.67 24.18 -9.98
CA LYS A 186 13.79 24.44 -9.05
C LYS A 186 14.97 25.20 -9.69
N GLY A 187 14.91 25.49 -10.99
CA GLY A 187 15.97 26.18 -11.71
C GLY A 187 17.31 25.43 -11.62
N GLN A 188 18.38 26.18 -11.35
CA GLN A 188 19.74 25.64 -11.27
C GLN A 188 19.91 24.55 -10.18
N LYS A 189 19.15 24.65 -9.08
CA LYS A 189 19.18 23.60 -8.05
C LYS A 189 18.61 22.28 -8.56
N GLY A 190 17.55 22.33 -9.40
CA GLY A 190 16.99 21.15 -10.04
C GLY A 190 18.02 20.48 -10.97
N LEU A 191 18.74 21.28 -11.77
CA LEU A 191 19.81 20.78 -12.64
C LEU A 191 20.95 20.13 -11.84
N GLU A 192 21.33 20.69 -10.70
CA GLU A 192 22.35 20.10 -9.83
C GLU A 192 21.89 18.78 -9.19
N GLU A 193 20.59 18.66 -8.84
CA GLU A 193 20.02 17.38 -8.37
C GLU A 193 20.05 16.32 -9.47
N GLU A 194 19.64 16.65 -10.69
CA GLU A 194 19.72 15.77 -11.86
C GLU A 194 21.18 15.35 -12.15
N ARG A 195 22.13 16.27 -12.05
CA ARG A 195 23.56 15.97 -12.23
C ARG A 195 24.08 14.98 -11.18
N ARG A 196 23.67 15.13 -9.92
CA ARG A 196 24.01 14.16 -8.85
C ARG A 196 23.39 12.80 -9.12
N LEU A 197 22.16 12.78 -9.64
CA LEU A 197 21.49 11.55 -10.02
C LEU A 197 22.20 10.86 -11.20
N ALA A 198 22.64 11.63 -12.21
CA ALA A 198 23.50 11.14 -13.28
C ALA A 198 24.75 10.46 -12.75
N TYR A 199 25.45 11.13 -11.83
CA TYR A 199 26.64 10.57 -11.19
C TYR A 199 26.34 9.25 -10.48
N VAL A 200 25.23 9.18 -9.73
CA VAL A 200 24.80 7.93 -9.09
C VAL A 200 24.61 6.82 -10.14
N GLY A 201 23.92 7.09 -11.23
CA GLY A 201 23.68 6.10 -12.28
C GLY A 201 24.98 5.56 -12.91
N ILE A 202 25.87 6.48 -13.31
CA ILE A 202 27.15 6.13 -13.96
C ILE A 202 28.05 5.31 -13.03
N THR A 203 28.08 5.66 -11.75
CA THR A 203 28.93 4.98 -10.76
C THR A 203 28.37 3.65 -10.26
N ARG A 204 27.27 3.16 -10.84
CA ARG A 204 26.73 1.81 -10.51
C ARG A 204 27.40 0.70 -11.30
N ALA A 205 28.04 1.02 -12.43
CA ALA A 205 28.83 0.05 -13.19
C ALA A 205 30.20 -0.18 -12.52
N ARG A 206 30.64 -1.43 -12.51
CA ARG A 206 32.00 -1.83 -12.10
C ARG A 206 32.97 -1.74 -13.23
#